data_b2503d00521aa4fae9e9cb307bfe12b7
#
_entry.id   b2503d00521aa4fae9e9cb307bfe12b7
#
_cell.length_a   1.000
_cell.length_b   1.000
_cell.length_c   1.000
_cell.angle_alpha   90.00
_cell.angle_beta   90.00
_cell.angle_gamma   90.00
#
_symmetry.space_group_name_H-M   'P 1'
#
loop_
_entity.id
_entity.type
_entity.pdbx_description
1 polymer ?
#
loop_
_entity_poly.entity_id
_entity_poly.type
_entity_poly.pdbx_seq_one_letter_code
_entity_poly.pdbx_strand_id
1 'polypeptide(L)'
;LMDHLRRKTIRPDYVKTIVLDEADEMLNMGFREDIETVLEYLPQEHQTVLFSATMPKPILEITRKYQHDAINIKIVKKELTVANIDQYYYDVKRKDKIDVLTRLLDYYNPKLSLVFCNTKKMVDELAYELCGRGYSAEGLHGDMKQVQRDRVMKNFRNGKTDILIATDVAARGIDVDDVEAVFNYDLPQDDEYYVHRIGRTGRAGRCGKAFSFVKGKEVYKLKDIQRYCKTKIYAQPIPSSDDVAKIRAEKIMDQISTIIDEENLT
;
A
#
# COMPACT_ATOMS: atom_id res chain seq x y z
N LEU A 1 -18.56 -6.05 9.19
CA LEU A 1 -19.56 -7.07 8.80
C LEU A 1 -20.15 -7.73 10.03
N MET A 2 -19.37 -8.29 10.96
CA MET A 2 -19.83 -8.96 12.19
C MET A 2 -20.81 -8.12 13.01
N ASP A 3 -20.51 -6.83 13.23
CA ASP A 3 -21.41 -5.91 13.94
C ASP A 3 -22.78 -5.77 13.24
N HIS A 4 -22.79 -5.68 11.92
CA HIS A 4 -24.01 -5.60 11.12
C HIS A 4 -24.83 -6.90 11.15
N LEU A 5 -24.16 -8.06 11.15
CA LEU A 5 -24.86 -9.36 11.31
C LEU A 5 -25.49 -9.46 12.70
N ARG A 6 -24.75 -9.11 13.76
CA ARG A 6 -25.27 -9.11 15.15
C ARG A 6 -26.46 -8.16 15.33
N ARG A 7 -26.41 -6.98 14.71
CA ARG A 7 -27.49 -5.97 14.75
C ARG A 7 -28.61 -6.26 13.74
N LYS A 8 -28.49 -7.30 12.93
CA LYS A 8 -29.46 -7.66 11.88
C LYS A 8 -29.73 -6.52 10.88
N THR A 9 -28.75 -5.64 10.66
CA THR A 9 -28.82 -4.55 9.69
C THR A 9 -28.45 -5.02 8.28
N ILE A 10 -27.83 -6.19 8.16
CA ILE A 10 -27.61 -6.93 6.93
C ILE A 10 -28.36 -8.25 7.05
N ARG A 11 -29.09 -8.62 6.00
CA ARG A 11 -29.78 -9.90 5.88
C ARG A 11 -29.06 -10.77 4.87
N PRO A 12 -28.34 -11.81 5.32
CA PRO A 12 -27.61 -12.70 4.43
C PRO A 12 -28.51 -13.74 3.75
N ASP A 13 -29.78 -13.84 4.10
CA ASP A 13 -30.73 -14.88 3.67
C ASP A 13 -30.84 -15.04 2.14
N TYR A 14 -30.50 -14.02 1.38
CA TYR A 14 -30.57 -13.99 -0.09
C TYR A 14 -29.19 -13.97 -0.76
N VAL A 15 -28.12 -14.17 -0.02
CA VAL A 15 -26.76 -14.21 -0.57
C VAL A 15 -26.61 -15.47 -1.41
N LYS A 16 -26.33 -15.29 -2.70
CA LYS A 16 -26.08 -16.39 -3.65
C LYS A 16 -24.59 -16.68 -3.83
N THR A 17 -23.76 -15.70 -3.60
CA THR A 17 -22.31 -15.84 -3.75
C THR A 17 -21.61 -15.06 -2.65
N ILE A 18 -20.66 -15.71 -1.99
CA ILE A 18 -19.69 -15.06 -1.11
C ILE A 18 -18.30 -15.12 -1.74
N VAL A 19 -17.57 -14.03 -1.64
CA VAL A 19 -16.19 -13.93 -2.09
C VAL A 19 -15.30 -13.63 -0.89
N LEU A 20 -14.34 -14.50 -0.62
CA LEU A 20 -13.26 -14.30 0.33
C LEU A 20 -12.02 -13.89 -0.48
N ASP A 21 -11.68 -12.61 -0.44
CA ASP A 21 -10.51 -12.06 -1.13
C ASP A 21 -9.37 -11.82 -0.15
N GLU A 22 -8.12 -12.04 -0.57
CA GLU A 22 -6.93 -12.01 0.30
C GLU A 22 -7.12 -12.90 1.56
N ALA A 23 -7.67 -14.12 1.38
CA ALA A 23 -8.08 -14.97 2.51
C ALA A 23 -6.93 -15.39 3.44
N ASP A 24 -5.73 -15.61 2.91
CA ASP A 24 -4.51 -15.83 3.70
C ASP A 24 -4.22 -14.65 4.63
N GLU A 25 -4.38 -13.45 4.14
CA GLU A 25 -4.19 -12.23 4.90
C GLU A 25 -5.23 -12.07 6.01
N MET A 26 -6.49 -12.39 5.72
CA MET A 26 -7.54 -12.36 6.74
C MET A 26 -7.21 -13.33 7.89
N LEU A 27 -6.66 -14.51 7.58
CA LEU A 27 -6.24 -15.47 8.60
C LEU A 27 -5.02 -15.00 9.40
N ASN A 28 -4.03 -14.40 8.73
CA ASN A 28 -2.86 -13.81 9.40
C ASN A 28 -3.25 -12.73 10.40
N MET A 29 -4.38 -12.04 10.16
CA MET A 29 -4.97 -11.06 11.07
C MET A 29 -5.79 -11.68 12.22
N GLY A 30 -5.96 -13.00 12.25
CA GLY A 30 -6.74 -13.70 13.27
C GLY A 30 -8.26 -13.71 13.02
N PHE A 31 -8.73 -13.39 11.81
CA PHE A 31 -10.16 -13.36 11.46
C PHE A 31 -10.75 -14.73 11.12
N ARG A 32 -10.08 -15.84 11.49
CA ARG A 32 -10.58 -17.18 11.19
C ARG A 32 -12.00 -17.40 11.74
N GLU A 33 -12.21 -17.13 13.02
CA GLU A 33 -13.51 -17.31 13.68
C GLU A 33 -14.58 -16.40 13.09
N ASP A 34 -14.21 -15.17 12.74
CA ASP A 34 -15.14 -14.23 12.09
C ASP A 34 -15.55 -14.73 10.69
N ILE A 35 -14.61 -15.27 9.90
CA ILE A 35 -14.88 -15.85 8.58
C ILE A 35 -15.82 -17.05 8.74
N GLU A 36 -15.52 -17.99 9.64
CA GLU A 36 -16.34 -19.17 9.88
C GLU A 36 -17.75 -18.76 10.34
N THR A 37 -17.85 -17.80 11.25
CA THR A 37 -19.14 -17.25 11.69
C THR A 37 -19.94 -16.62 10.54
N VAL A 38 -19.30 -15.83 9.67
CA VAL A 38 -19.97 -15.24 8.50
C VAL A 38 -20.52 -16.35 7.59
N LEU A 39 -19.73 -17.37 7.31
CA LEU A 39 -20.13 -18.49 6.46
C LEU A 39 -21.31 -19.27 7.04
N GLU A 40 -21.40 -19.40 8.37
CA GLU A 40 -22.51 -20.05 9.07
C GLU A 40 -23.84 -19.25 9.04
N TYR A 41 -23.76 -17.92 8.82
CA TYR A 41 -24.96 -17.08 8.64
C TYR A 41 -25.57 -17.16 7.23
N LEU A 42 -24.86 -17.77 6.28
CA LEU A 42 -25.31 -17.83 4.88
C LEU A 42 -26.36 -18.93 4.65
N PRO A 43 -27.22 -18.81 3.62
CA PRO A 43 -28.10 -19.88 3.19
C PRO A 43 -27.29 -21.15 2.85
N GLN A 44 -27.91 -22.33 2.98
CA GLN A 44 -27.26 -23.60 2.63
C GLN A 44 -26.84 -23.65 1.16
N GLU A 45 -27.65 -23.08 0.27
CA GLU A 45 -27.37 -23.00 -1.15
C GLU A 45 -26.72 -21.64 -1.48
N HIS A 46 -25.40 -21.61 -1.54
CA HIS A 46 -24.64 -20.46 -2.00
C HIS A 46 -23.32 -20.90 -2.65
N GLN A 47 -22.76 -20.06 -3.50
CA GLN A 47 -21.43 -20.25 -4.06
C GLN A 47 -20.40 -19.59 -3.18
N THR A 48 -19.34 -20.32 -2.80
CA THR A 48 -18.18 -19.74 -2.13
C THR A 48 -17.01 -19.64 -3.10
N VAL A 49 -16.51 -18.42 -3.30
CA VAL A 49 -15.32 -18.13 -4.10
C VAL A 49 -14.22 -17.64 -3.17
N LEU A 50 -13.03 -18.19 -3.27
CA LEU A 50 -11.89 -17.84 -2.45
C LEU A 50 -10.70 -17.44 -3.32
N PHE A 51 -10.19 -16.23 -3.08
CA PHE A 51 -8.94 -15.75 -3.66
C PHE A 51 -7.88 -15.66 -2.57
N SER A 52 -6.70 -16.21 -2.84
CA SER A 52 -5.59 -16.20 -1.90
C SER A 52 -4.27 -16.29 -2.66
N ALA A 53 -3.27 -15.55 -2.23
CA ALA A 53 -1.92 -15.64 -2.80
C ALA A 53 -1.24 -16.93 -2.36
N THR A 54 -1.49 -17.37 -1.14
CA THR A 54 -0.95 -18.59 -0.54
C THR A 54 -2.07 -19.51 -0.05
N MET A 55 -1.78 -20.81 0.05
CA MET A 55 -2.75 -21.82 0.51
C MET A 55 -2.21 -22.56 1.75
N PRO A 56 -2.03 -21.88 2.89
CA PRO A 56 -1.60 -22.51 4.13
C PRO A 56 -2.67 -23.47 4.67
N LYS A 57 -2.29 -24.34 5.59
CA LYS A 57 -3.19 -25.34 6.16
C LYS A 57 -4.53 -24.79 6.65
N PRO A 58 -4.60 -23.63 7.36
CA PRO A 58 -5.87 -23.08 7.81
C PRO A 58 -6.82 -22.68 6.67
N ILE A 59 -6.29 -22.17 5.54
CA ILE A 59 -7.10 -21.91 4.34
C ILE A 59 -7.67 -23.21 3.77
N LEU A 60 -6.82 -24.24 3.64
CA LEU A 60 -7.25 -25.54 3.15
C LEU A 60 -8.33 -26.18 4.05
N GLU A 61 -8.31 -25.94 5.35
CA GLU A 61 -9.35 -26.38 6.27
C GLU A 61 -10.68 -25.68 6.03
N ILE A 62 -10.66 -24.35 5.83
CA ILE A 62 -11.85 -23.55 5.48
C ILE A 62 -12.42 -24.02 4.14
N THR A 63 -11.57 -24.21 3.12
CA THR A 63 -12.06 -24.67 1.81
C THR A 63 -12.71 -26.04 1.91
N ARG A 64 -12.14 -26.99 2.66
CA ARG A 64 -12.72 -28.33 2.84
C ARG A 64 -14.05 -28.30 3.60
N LYS A 65 -14.21 -27.38 4.54
CA LYS A 65 -15.41 -27.27 5.38
C LYS A 65 -16.58 -26.57 4.66
N TYR A 66 -16.27 -25.55 3.86
CA TYR A 66 -17.29 -24.63 3.32
C TYR A 66 -17.38 -24.60 1.79
N GLN A 67 -16.53 -25.30 1.08
CA GLN A 67 -16.62 -25.44 -0.38
C GLN A 67 -16.88 -26.89 -0.75
N HIS A 68 -17.88 -27.12 -1.60
CA HIS A 68 -18.21 -28.44 -2.18
C HIS A 68 -17.86 -28.44 -3.66
N ASP A 69 -17.18 -29.48 -4.12
CA ASP A 69 -16.77 -29.65 -5.53
C ASP A 69 -16.07 -28.44 -6.14
N ALA A 70 -15.24 -27.76 -5.35
CA ALA A 70 -14.58 -26.53 -5.75
C ALA A 70 -13.54 -26.78 -6.85
N ILE A 71 -13.62 -25.98 -7.91
CA ILE A 71 -12.61 -25.96 -8.97
C ILE A 71 -11.42 -25.15 -8.47
N ASN A 72 -10.26 -25.78 -8.42
CA ASN A 72 -9.02 -25.10 -8.05
C ASN A 72 -8.35 -24.55 -9.31
N ILE A 73 -8.32 -23.21 -9.43
CA ILE A 73 -7.65 -22.51 -10.51
C ILE A 73 -6.34 -21.92 -9.98
N LYS A 74 -5.22 -22.54 -10.33
CA LYS A 74 -3.90 -22.09 -9.90
C LYS A 74 -3.22 -21.30 -11.02
N ILE A 75 -3.07 -19.99 -10.80
CA ILE A 75 -2.28 -19.14 -11.68
C ILE A 75 -0.84 -19.14 -11.15
N VAL A 76 0.02 -19.92 -11.79
CA VAL A 76 1.45 -19.90 -11.48
C VAL A 76 2.06 -18.70 -12.19
N LYS A 77 2.17 -17.57 -11.51
CA LYS A 77 3.03 -16.49 -12.01
C LYS A 77 4.48 -16.93 -11.85
N LYS A 78 5.21 -17.02 -12.96
CA LYS A 78 6.66 -17.32 -12.97
C LYS A 78 7.48 -16.28 -12.21
N GLU A 79 6.95 -15.09 -12.06
CA GLU A 79 7.55 -13.98 -11.31
C GLU A 79 6.45 -13.24 -10.55
N LEU A 80 6.69 -12.91 -9.27
CA LEU A 80 5.87 -11.94 -8.56
C LEU A 80 6.02 -10.63 -9.34
N THR A 81 4.97 -10.24 -10.07
CA THR A 81 5.05 -9.17 -11.07
C THR A 81 5.25 -7.81 -10.42
N VAL A 82 6.51 -7.46 -10.25
CA VAL A 82 6.97 -6.09 -9.96
C VAL A 82 7.74 -5.53 -11.17
N ALA A 83 7.48 -6.09 -12.37
CA ALA A 83 8.24 -5.80 -13.59
C ALA A 83 8.23 -4.32 -14.00
N ASN A 84 7.19 -3.57 -13.60
CA ASN A 84 7.07 -2.16 -13.94
C ASN A 84 7.36 -1.23 -12.74
N ILE A 85 8.06 -1.73 -11.71
CA ILE A 85 8.37 -0.95 -10.52
C ILE A 85 9.88 -0.87 -10.35
N ASP A 86 10.41 0.34 -10.48
CA ASP A 86 11.78 0.63 -10.12
C ASP A 86 11.95 0.62 -8.62
N GLN A 87 12.85 -0.21 -8.11
CA GLN A 87 13.00 -0.43 -6.68
C GLN A 87 14.37 0.03 -6.20
N TYR A 88 14.35 0.93 -5.24
CA TYR A 88 15.54 1.56 -4.69
C TYR A 88 15.57 1.44 -3.16
N TYR A 89 16.76 1.44 -2.58
CA TYR A 89 16.92 1.57 -1.14
C TYR A 89 17.98 2.60 -0.78
N TYR A 90 17.79 3.20 0.39
CA TYR A 90 18.69 4.19 0.98
C TYR A 90 19.08 3.72 2.38
N ASP A 91 20.39 3.75 2.68
CA ASP A 91 20.87 3.53 4.07
C ASP A 91 20.73 4.84 4.83
N VAL A 92 19.75 4.89 5.75
CA VAL A 92 19.32 6.12 6.42
C VAL A 92 19.30 5.89 7.92
N LYS A 93 19.98 6.77 8.69
CA LYS A 93 19.86 6.76 10.14
C LYS A 93 18.45 7.18 10.55
N ARG A 94 17.92 6.59 11.64
CA ARG A 94 16.56 6.81 12.10
C ARG A 94 16.20 8.30 12.24
N LYS A 95 17.11 9.10 12.77
CA LYS A 95 16.91 10.55 12.96
C LYS A 95 16.82 11.35 11.68
N ASP A 96 17.38 10.82 10.58
CA ASP A 96 17.51 11.51 9.30
C ASP A 96 16.43 11.05 8.31
N LYS A 97 15.58 10.04 8.69
CA LYS A 97 14.58 9.44 7.79
C LYS A 97 13.61 10.46 7.19
N ILE A 98 13.11 11.39 8.00
CA ILE A 98 12.17 12.40 7.51
C ILE A 98 12.82 13.40 6.55
N ASP A 99 14.07 13.80 6.82
CA ASP A 99 14.78 14.72 5.95
C ASP A 99 15.12 14.06 4.60
N VAL A 100 15.43 12.76 4.62
CA VAL A 100 15.61 11.98 3.39
C VAL A 100 14.29 11.81 2.66
N LEU A 101 13.19 11.51 3.37
CA LEU A 101 11.87 11.39 2.76
C LEU A 101 11.47 12.68 2.03
N THR A 102 11.60 13.83 2.69
CA THR A 102 11.25 15.11 2.07
C THR A 102 12.14 15.44 0.88
N ARG A 103 13.45 15.14 0.93
CA ARG A 103 14.33 15.28 -0.25
C ARG A 103 13.91 14.39 -1.42
N LEU A 104 13.50 13.16 -1.16
CA LEU A 104 13.04 12.26 -2.21
C LEU A 104 11.70 12.70 -2.79
N LEU A 105 10.77 13.18 -1.95
CA LEU A 105 9.52 13.77 -2.40
C LEU A 105 9.76 14.98 -3.31
N ASP A 106 10.66 15.87 -2.92
CA ASP A 106 11.02 17.05 -3.72
C ASP A 106 11.76 16.68 -5.01
N TYR A 107 12.67 15.71 -4.94
CA TYR A 107 13.50 15.30 -6.07
C TYR A 107 12.71 14.56 -7.16
N TYR A 108 11.89 13.56 -6.75
CA TYR A 108 11.08 12.77 -7.69
C TYR A 108 9.72 13.41 -7.99
N ASN A 109 9.26 14.29 -7.13
CA ASN A 109 7.99 15.03 -7.24
C ASN A 109 6.79 14.18 -7.71
N PRO A 110 6.52 13.04 -7.05
CA PRO A 110 5.39 12.21 -7.44
C PRO A 110 4.07 12.91 -7.13
N LYS A 111 3.06 12.79 -8.03
CA LYS A 111 1.73 13.38 -7.83
C LYS A 111 1.04 12.78 -6.61
N LEU A 112 1.07 11.45 -6.49
CA LEU A 112 0.52 10.74 -5.36
C LEU A 112 1.55 9.76 -4.81
N SER A 113 1.73 9.79 -3.49
CA SER A 113 2.67 8.95 -2.76
C SER A 113 2.00 8.19 -1.64
N LEU A 114 2.39 6.94 -1.45
CA LEU A 114 1.99 6.12 -0.31
C LEU A 114 3.21 5.80 0.56
N VAL A 115 3.16 6.18 1.84
CA VAL A 115 4.24 5.97 2.80
C VAL A 115 3.82 4.92 3.82
N PHE A 116 4.58 3.84 3.94
CA PHE A 116 4.31 2.77 4.88
C PHE A 116 5.12 2.89 6.16
N CYS A 117 4.43 2.87 7.29
CA CYS A 117 4.98 2.81 8.64
C CYS A 117 4.49 1.55 9.37
N ASN A 118 5.33 0.98 10.24
CA ASN A 118 4.97 -0.24 10.97
C ASN A 118 4.05 0.01 12.17
N THR A 119 3.91 1.25 12.65
CA THR A 119 3.08 1.58 13.82
C THR A 119 2.14 2.75 13.57
N LYS A 120 0.95 2.72 14.18
CA LYS A 120 -0.04 3.80 14.16
C LYS A 120 0.54 5.12 14.65
N LYS A 121 1.31 5.06 15.75
CA LYS A 121 1.98 6.23 16.33
C LYS A 121 2.91 6.89 15.32
N MET A 122 3.71 6.11 14.59
CA MET A 122 4.60 6.65 13.56
C MET A 122 3.82 7.28 12.40
N VAL A 123 2.66 6.72 12.05
CA VAL A 123 1.77 7.31 11.02
C VAL A 123 1.34 8.72 11.44
N ASP A 124 0.87 8.89 12.68
CA ASP A 124 0.42 10.19 13.18
C ASP A 124 1.58 11.19 13.30
N GLU A 125 2.72 10.76 13.87
CA GLU A 125 3.92 11.59 14.02
C GLU A 125 4.42 12.07 12.66
N LEU A 126 4.54 11.16 11.68
CA LEU A 126 5.04 11.49 10.35
C LEU A 126 4.09 12.39 9.58
N ALA A 127 2.76 12.17 9.69
CA ALA A 127 1.76 13.04 9.08
C ALA A 127 1.85 14.47 9.65
N TYR A 128 1.94 14.59 10.97
CA TYR A 128 2.09 15.88 11.63
C TYR A 128 3.37 16.62 11.20
N GLU A 129 4.51 15.92 11.17
CA GLU A 129 5.79 16.52 10.80
C GLU A 129 5.82 16.93 9.31
N LEU A 130 5.26 16.12 8.40
CA LEU A 130 5.18 16.48 6.97
C LEU A 130 4.27 17.69 6.75
N CYS A 131 3.11 17.75 7.42
CA CYS A 131 2.23 18.92 7.37
C CYS A 131 2.95 20.18 7.91
N GLY A 132 3.70 20.05 9.00
CA GLY A 132 4.51 21.14 9.56
C GLY A 132 5.60 21.66 8.61
N ARG A 133 6.03 20.84 7.66
CA ARG A 133 6.99 21.17 6.59
C ARG A 133 6.32 21.66 5.28
N GLY A 134 4.99 21.79 5.29
CA GLY A 134 4.22 22.30 4.14
C GLY A 134 3.78 21.25 3.12
N TYR A 135 3.90 19.95 3.42
CA TYR A 135 3.40 18.89 2.54
C TYR A 135 1.92 18.61 2.82
N SER A 136 1.17 18.29 1.77
CA SER A 136 -0.21 17.81 1.90
C SER A 136 -0.22 16.32 2.25
N ALA A 137 -0.22 16.01 3.56
CA ALA A 137 -0.08 14.64 4.06
C ALA A 137 -1.21 14.29 5.04
N GLU A 138 -1.78 13.09 4.91
CA GLU A 138 -2.77 12.55 5.86
C GLU A 138 -2.39 11.13 6.30
N GLY A 139 -2.65 10.82 7.59
CA GLY A 139 -2.44 9.50 8.16
C GLY A 139 -3.66 8.60 8.02
N LEU A 140 -3.43 7.27 7.85
CA LEU A 140 -4.48 6.25 7.80
C LEU A 140 -4.08 5.03 8.63
N HIS A 141 -4.81 4.75 9.72
CA HIS A 141 -4.56 3.59 10.59
C HIS A 141 -5.84 3.06 11.25
N GLY A 142 -5.74 1.89 11.89
CA GLY A 142 -6.90 1.14 12.38
C GLY A 142 -7.68 1.79 13.54
N ASP A 143 -7.09 2.75 14.28
CA ASP A 143 -7.78 3.42 15.40
C ASP A 143 -8.68 4.57 14.95
N MET A 144 -8.63 4.94 13.68
CA MET A 144 -9.49 5.98 13.12
C MET A 144 -10.93 5.48 12.95
N LYS A 145 -11.89 6.37 13.24
CA LYS A 145 -13.31 6.10 12.95
C LYS A 145 -13.54 5.97 11.44
N GLN A 146 -14.50 5.14 11.03
CA GLN A 146 -14.76 4.88 9.60
C GLN A 146 -14.99 6.18 8.81
N VAL A 147 -15.76 7.12 9.34
CA VAL A 147 -16.01 8.44 8.71
C VAL A 147 -14.71 9.21 8.43
N GLN A 148 -13.75 9.13 9.34
CA GLN A 148 -12.44 9.78 9.15
C GLN A 148 -11.63 9.09 8.05
N ARG A 149 -11.62 7.74 8.05
CA ARG A 149 -10.95 6.94 7.01
C ARG A 149 -11.52 7.25 5.63
N ASP A 150 -12.85 7.29 5.50
CA ASP A 150 -13.53 7.58 4.25
C ASP A 150 -13.19 8.99 3.74
N ARG A 151 -13.09 9.98 4.64
CA ARG A 151 -12.68 11.34 4.31
C ARG A 151 -11.23 11.38 3.79
N VAL A 152 -10.29 10.76 4.50
CA VAL A 152 -8.87 10.69 4.10
C VAL A 152 -8.74 10.02 2.73
N MET A 153 -9.40 8.89 2.53
CA MET A 153 -9.38 8.17 1.25
C MET A 153 -9.99 8.99 0.11
N LYS A 154 -11.07 9.73 0.39
CA LYS A 154 -11.67 10.64 -0.59
C LYS A 154 -10.72 11.78 -0.96
N ASN A 155 -10.05 12.39 0.02
CA ASN A 155 -9.08 13.45 -0.22
C ASN A 155 -7.92 12.95 -1.09
N PHE A 156 -7.37 11.79 -0.76
CA PHE A 156 -6.26 11.19 -1.49
C PHE A 156 -6.65 10.82 -2.93
N ARG A 157 -7.82 10.18 -3.16
CA ARG A 157 -8.30 9.87 -4.52
C ARG A 157 -8.53 11.11 -5.38
N ASN A 158 -8.96 12.20 -4.77
CA ASN A 158 -9.24 13.45 -5.48
C ASN A 158 -8.01 14.35 -5.62
N GLY A 159 -6.82 13.91 -5.21
CA GLY A 159 -5.59 14.70 -5.27
C GLY A 159 -5.60 15.95 -4.38
N LYS A 160 -6.44 15.96 -3.32
CA LYS A 160 -6.39 17.01 -2.29
C LYS A 160 -5.29 16.75 -1.25
N THR A 161 -4.91 15.50 -1.12
CA THR A 161 -3.80 15.02 -0.30
C THR A 161 -2.84 14.29 -1.22
N ASP A 162 -1.58 14.71 -1.25
CA ASP A 162 -0.56 14.16 -2.15
C ASP A 162 0.15 12.96 -1.52
N ILE A 163 0.18 12.91 -0.19
CA ILE A 163 0.93 11.91 0.57
C ILE A 163 0.01 11.21 1.57
N LEU A 164 -0.25 9.93 1.35
CA LEU A 164 -0.95 9.09 2.30
C LEU A 164 0.05 8.27 3.10
N ILE A 165 -0.01 8.38 4.44
CA ILE A 165 0.85 7.61 5.34
C ILE A 165 -0.01 6.54 6.01
N ALA A 166 0.39 5.27 5.90
CA ALA A 166 -0.47 4.20 6.37
C ALA A 166 0.30 3.03 7.01
N THR A 167 -0.40 2.29 7.86
CA THR A 167 0.02 0.94 8.25
C THR A 167 -0.42 -0.09 7.21
N ASP A 168 0.22 -1.26 7.16
CA ASP A 168 -0.14 -2.34 6.22
C ASP A 168 -1.63 -2.68 6.29
N VAL A 169 -2.15 -2.86 7.50
CA VAL A 169 -3.58 -3.20 7.72
C VAL A 169 -4.52 -2.14 7.17
N ALA A 170 -4.20 -0.86 7.35
CA ALA A 170 -5.05 0.23 6.91
C ALA A 170 -4.96 0.48 5.40
N ALA A 171 -3.82 0.17 4.80
CA ALA A 171 -3.56 0.32 3.37
C ALA A 171 -4.15 -0.83 2.52
N ARG A 172 -4.68 -1.88 3.14
CA ARG A 172 -5.36 -2.96 2.41
C ARG A 172 -6.64 -2.45 1.75
N GLY A 173 -6.90 -2.94 0.56
CA GLY A 173 -8.06 -2.51 -0.21
C GLY A 173 -8.03 -1.05 -0.66
N ILE A 174 -6.90 -0.35 -0.53
CA ILE A 174 -6.73 0.96 -1.15
C ILE A 174 -6.73 0.75 -2.66
N ASP A 175 -7.82 1.16 -3.28
CA ASP A 175 -7.98 1.21 -4.72
C ASP A 175 -7.76 2.65 -5.18
N VAL A 176 -6.51 2.95 -5.51
CA VAL A 176 -6.07 4.22 -6.09
C VAL A 176 -5.08 3.89 -7.19
N ASP A 177 -5.45 4.23 -8.42
CA ASP A 177 -4.70 3.84 -9.62
C ASP A 177 -3.50 4.72 -9.92
N ASP A 178 -3.42 5.90 -9.32
CA ASP A 178 -2.44 6.93 -9.67
C ASP A 178 -1.31 7.10 -8.67
N VAL A 179 -1.03 6.08 -7.81
CA VAL A 179 0.11 6.13 -6.90
C VAL A 179 1.39 5.96 -7.72
N GLU A 180 2.18 7.02 -7.83
CA GLU A 180 3.43 7.04 -8.59
C GLU A 180 4.63 6.55 -7.78
N ALA A 181 4.60 6.78 -6.45
CA ALA A 181 5.67 6.38 -5.55
C ALA A 181 5.18 5.71 -4.27
N VAL A 182 5.85 4.63 -3.90
CA VAL A 182 5.68 3.96 -2.62
C VAL A 182 6.96 4.10 -1.80
N PHE A 183 6.82 4.55 -0.56
CA PHE A 183 7.93 4.66 0.38
C PHE A 183 7.75 3.67 1.53
N ASN A 184 8.63 2.72 1.68
CA ASN A 184 8.76 1.92 2.88
C ASN A 184 9.61 2.71 3.89
N TYR A 185 8.96 3.59 4.66
CA TYR A 185 9.61 4.34 5.73
C TYR A 185 10.16 3.41 6.80
N ASP A 186 9.45 2.32 7.06
CA ASP A 186 9.92 1.15 7.78
C ASP A 186 9.77 -0.09 6.89
N LEU A 187 10.79 -0.96 6.88
CA LEU A 187 10.65 -2.25 6.20
C LEU A 187 9.52 -3.08 6.82
N PRO A 188 8.74 -3.80 6.01
CA PRO A 188 7.69 -4.67 6.53
C PRO A 188 8.28 -5.79 7.39
N GLN A 189 7.47 -6.37 8.27
CA GLN A 189 7.92 -7.47 9.11
C GLN A 189 8.11 -8.75 8.29
N ASP A 190 7.19 -9.03 7.38
CA ASP A 190 7.20 -10.20 6.50
C ASP A 190 7.49 -9.79 5.05
N ASP A 191 8.19 -10.66 4.32
CA ASP A 191 8.64 -10.38 2.94
C ASP A 191 7.46 -10.25 1.97
N GLU A 192 6.35 -10.95 2.23
CA GLU A 192 5.12 -10.89 1.45
C GLU A 192 4.49 -9.49 1.47
N TYR A 193 4.49 -8.83 2.63
CA TYR A 193 3.98 -7.46 2.74
C TYR A 193 4.75 -6.46 1.86
N TYR A 194 6.02 -6.73 1.59
CA TYR A 194 6.78 -5.88 0.68
C TYR A 194 6.13 -5.81 -0.69
N VAL A 195 5.75 -6.96 -1.25
CA VAL A 195 5.09 -7.04 -2.56
C VAL A 195 3.72 -6.34 -2.53
N HIS A 196 2.94 -6.57 -1.48
CA HIS A 196 1.63 -5.91 -1.30
C HIS A 196 1.73 -4.39 -1.20
N ARG A 197 2.81 -3.88 -0.56
CA ARG A 197 3.07 -2.45 -0.46
C ARG A 197 3.44 -1.85 -1.81
N ILE A 198 4.47 -2.37 -2.46
CA ILE A 198 4.94 -1.81 -3.73
C ILE A 198 3.94 -2.02 -4.86
N GLY A 199 3.11 -3.07 -4.79
CA GLY A 199 2.00 -3.31 -5.72
C GLY A 199 0.87 -2.27 -5.66
N ARG A 200 1.00 -1.21 -4.84
CA ARG A 200 0.12 -0.03 -4.88
C ARG A 200 0.54 0.96 -5.97
N THR A 201 1.74 0.82 -6.53
CA THR A 201 2.19 1.57 -7.71
C THR A 201 2.42 0.61 -8.90
N GLY A 202 2.70 1.15 -10.07
CA GLY A 202 2.96 0.35 -11.28
C GLY A 202 1.74 -0.40 -11.83
N ARG A 203 0.53 0.03 -11.50
CA ARG A 203 -0.72 -0.60 -11.97
C ARG A 203 -1.09 -0.16 -13.38
N ALA A 204 -1.95 -0.94 -14.03
CA ALA A 204 -2.49 -0.66 -15.36
C ALA A 204 -1.42 -0.40 -16.44
N GLY A 205 -0.25 -1.07 -16.35
CA GLY A 205 0.84 -0.93 -17.32
C GLY A 205 1.70 0.33 -17.13
N ARG A 206 1.47 1.13 -16.09
CA ARG A 206 2.28 2.31 -15.77
C ARG A 206 3.58 1.89 -15.06
N CYS A 207 4.61 2.74 -15.13
CA CYS A 207 5.83 2.58 -14.35
C CYS A 207 5.62 3.20 -12.96
N GLY A 208 6.10 2.51 -11.93
CA GLY A 208 6.07 2.97 -10.55
C GLY A 208 7.46 3.03 -9.94
N LYS A 209 7.58 3.72 -8.81
CA LYS A 209 8.84 3.75 -8.02
C LYS A 209 8.58 3.30 -6.59
N ALA A 210 9.46 2.47 -6.07
CA ALA A 210 9.44 2.03 -4.69
C ALA A 210 10.78 2.36 -4.01
N PHE A 211 10.69 3.02 -2.88
CA PHE A 211 11.83 3.46 -2.09
C PHE A 211 11.79 2.83 -0.71
N SER A 212 12.90 2.25 -0.27
CA SER A 212 12.97 1.58 1.04
C SER A 212 14.07 2.18 1.89
N PHE A 213 13.75 2.57 3.12
CA PHE A 213 14.73 3.05 4.08
C PHE A 213 15.22 1.88 4.92
N VAL A 214 16.52 1.70 4.96
CA VAL A 214 17.18 0.65 5.72
C VAL A 214 18.24 1.26 6.63
N LYS A 215 18.54 0.59 7.74
CA LYS A 215 19.61 0.97 8.65
C LYS A 215 20.42 -0.24 9.06
N GLY A 216 21.71 -0.22 8.75
CA GLY A 216 22.67 -1.21 9.22
C GLY A 216 22.23 -2.64 8.91
N LYS A 217 21.85 -3.43 9.93
CA LYS A 217 21.47 -4.85 9.74
C LYS A 217 20.18 -5.07 8.93
N GLU A 218 19.34 -4.05 8.77
CA GLU A 218 18.11 -4.17 7.95
C GLU A 218 18.42 -4.43 6.47
N VAL A 219 19.63 -4.15 6.01
CA VAL A 219 20.11 -4.52 4.67
C VAL A 219 20.07 -6.04 4.45
N TYR A 220 20.26 -6.85 5.50
CA TYR A 220 20.14 -8.32 5.38
C TYR A 220 18.68 -8.72 5.12
N LYS A 221 17.74 -8.10 5.82
CA LYS A 221 16.30 -8.30 5.56
C LYS A 221 15.92 -7.92 4.13
N LEU A 222 16.47 -6.83 3.61
CA LEU A 222 16.26 -6.44 2.22
C LEU A 222 16.77 -7.51 1.24
N LYS A 223 17.87 -8.21 1.55
CA LYS A 223 18.37 -9.33 0.74
C LYS A 223 17.41 -10.53 0.78
N ASP A 224 16.75 -10.78 1.91
CA ASP A 224 15.74 -11.83 2.03
C ASP A 224 14.51 -11.48 1.18
N ILE A 225 14.04 -10.25 1.24
CA ILE A 225 12.98 -9.71 0.38
C ILE A 225 13.35 -9.85 -1.10
N GLN A 226 14.56 -9.49 -1.52
CA GLN A 226 15.02 -9.66 -2.91
C GLN A 226 14.98 -11.11 -3.38
N ARG A 227 15.36 -12.05 -2.50
CA ARG A 227 15.30 -13.49 -2.79
C ARG A 227 13.86 -13.98 -2.93
N TYR A 228 12.98 -13.54 -2.02
CA TYR A 228 11.56 -13.87 -2.04
C TYR A 228 10.87 -13.34 -3.30
N CYS A 229 11.07 -12.07 -3.60
CA CYS A 229 10.43 -11.40 -4.74
C CYS A 229 11.10 -11.72 -6.08
N LYS A 230 12.26 -12.39 -6.09
CA LYS A 230 13.11 -12.63 -7.28
C LYS A 230 13.40 -11.35 -8.07
N THR A 231 13.61 -10.25 -7.38
CA THR A 231 13.85 -8.92 -7.94
C THR A 231 15.13 -8.31 -7.39
N LYS A 232 15.60 -7.25 -8.03
CA LYS A 232 16.75 -6.48 -7.53
C LYS A 232 16.25 -5.15 -6.99
N ILE A 233 16.74 -4.77 -5.81
CA ILE A 233 16.50 -3.47 -5.19
C ILE A 233 17.85 -2.76 -5.17
N TYR A 234 17.97 -1.63 -5.84
CA TYR A 234 19.25 -0.96 -6.08
C TYR A 234 19.55 0.06 -4.98
N ALA A 235 20.79 0.03 -4.48
CA ALA A 235 21.28 1.10 -3.61
C ALA A 235 21.36 2.42 -4.36
N GLN A 236 20.89 3.49 -3.77
CA GLN A 236 21.00 4.83 -4.33
C GLN A 236 21.62 5.81 -3.32
N PRO A 237 22.44 6.76 -3.78
CA PRO A 237 22.87 7.87 -2.96
C PRO A 237 21.69 8.77 -2.62
N ILE A 238 21.68 9.32 -1.40
CA ILE A 238 20.66 10.30 -1.01
C ILE A 238 20.90 11.58 -1.83
N PRO A 239 19.87 12.13 -2.52
CA PRO A 239 20.02 13.39 -3.24
C PRO A 239 20.55 14.50 -2.35
N SER A 240 21.48 15.28 -2.83
CA SER A 240 21.99 16.44 -2.13
C SER A 240 20.97 17.60 -2.11
N SER A 241 21.18 18.58 -1.25
CA SER A 241 20.36 19.80 -1.26
C SER A 241 20.47 20.54 -2.60
N ASP A 242 21.63 20.50 -3.24
CA ASP A 242 21.90 21.14 -4.53
C ASP A 242 21.14 20.41 -5.66
N ASP A 243 21.05 19.06 -5.62
CA ASP A 243 20.26 18.30 -6.59
C ASP A 243 18.79 18.66 -6.51
N VAL A 244 18.25 18.76 -5.29
CA VAL A 244 16.85 19.18 -5.06
C VAL A 244 16.63 20.62 -5.53
N ALA A 245 17.55 21.53 -5.23
CA ALA A 245 17.45 22.93 -5.65
C ALA A 245 17.45 23.07 -7.19
N LYS A 246 18.28 22.31 -7.90
CA LYS A 246 18.32 22.28 -9.37
C LYS A 246 16.97 21.80 -9.94
N ILE A 247 16.45 20.67 -9.47
CA ILE A 247 15.15 20.14 -9.93
C ILE A 247 14.01 21.12 -9.69
N ARG A 248 13.98 21.78 -8.51
CA ARG A 248 12.99 22.82 -8.22
C ARG A 248 13.11 24.02 -9.18
N ALA A 249 14.34 24.47 -9.46
CA ALA A 249 14.57 25.58 -10.38
C ALA A 249 14.14 25.22 -11.81
N GLU A 250 14.50 24.04 -12.32
CA GLU A 250 14.08 23.53 -13.63
C GLU A 250 12.55 23.50 -13.73
N LYS A 251 11.86 22.97 -12.69
CA LYS A 251 10.39 22.92 -12.68
C LYS A 251 9.74 24.32 -12.72
N ILE A 252 10.29 25.27 -11.98
CA ILE A 252 9.78 26.66 -12.01
C ILE A 252 9.98 27.25 -13.39
N MET A 253 11.12 27.04 -14.02
CA MET A 253 11.40 27.50 -15.38
C MET A 253 10.43 26.88 -16.40
N ASP A 254 10.16 25.59 -16.31
CA ASP A 254 9.18 24.91 -17.18
C ASP A 254 7.77 25.47 -17.00
N GLN A 255 7.34 25.72 -15.75
CA GLN A 255 6.04 26.34 -15.48
C GLN A 255 5.94 27.73 -16.05
N ILE A 256 6.98 28.55 -15.89
CA ILE A 256 7.04 29.90 -16.48
C ILE A 256 6.97 29.82 -18.01
N SER A 257 7.74 28.92 -18.63
CA SER A 257 7.73 28.71 -20.07
C SER A 257 6.33 28.32 -20.57
N THR A 258 5.67 27.40 -19.88
CA THR A 258 4.31 26.96 -20.23
C THR A 258 3.30 28.14 -20.17
N ILE A 259 3.36 28.97 -19.11
CA ILE A 259 2.49 30.15 -18.97
C ILE A 259 2.75 31.17 -20.09
N ILE A 260 4.01 31.39 -20.44
CA ILE A 260 4.37 32.30 -21.52
C ILE A 260 3.81 31.79 -22.87
N ASP A 261 3.92 30.48 -23.11
CA ASP A 261 3.43 29.87 -24.35
C ASP A 261 1.89 29.86 -24.45
N GLU A 262 1.19 29.59 -23.33
CA GLU A 262 -0.27 29.55 -23.26
C GLU A 262 -0.91 30.97 -23.37
N GLU A 263 -0.31 31.96 -22.76
CA GLU A 263 -0.85 33.31 -22.73
C GLU A 263 -0.41 34.20 -23.93
N ASN A 264 0.40 33.66 -24.87
CA ASN A 264 0.96 34.44 -25.99
C ASN A 264 1.54 35.78 -25.54
N LEU A 265 2.19 35.80 -24.38
CA LEU A 265 2.88 36.98 -23.87
C LEU A 265 4.17 37.17 -24.68
N THR A 266 4.04 37.82 -25.83
CA THR A 266 5.16 38.30 -26.65
C THR A 266 5.64 39.63 -26.12
#